data_0c145aa3efa7bee738778d8ebaa6b5f6
#
_entry.id   0c145aa3efa7bee738778d8ebaa6b5f6
#
_cell.length_a   1.000
_cell.length_b   1.000
_cell.length_c   1.000
_cell.angle_alpha   90.00
_cell.angle_beta   90.00
_cell.angle_gamma   90.00
#
_symmetry.space_group_name_H-M   'P 1'
#
loop_
_entity.id
_entity.type
_entity.pdbx_description
1 polymer ?
#
loop_
_entity_poly.entity_id
_entity_poly.type
_entity_poly.pdbx_seq_one_letter_code
_entity_poly.pdbx_strand_id
1 'polypeptide(L)'
;AAQAVFAGAPQTIAAIRKLADRKGGQPKGFALKTSVRIQSDSTSQRVTSPNVVAILPGSDPVLKDDYVVLSAHLDHIGVSPEKPGDPADKDRINNGALDNGAGVATMLEVARAMAMSPRKPRRSIIFLASTGEEKGLLGADYFARHPSVPIRQIVGNVDLDMPLLLYPFTDVIAFGADHSTLGPIVAQAVKPMGVNLSPDPMPQESIFVRSDHYMFVKQGVPAVFLATGFANGGEKAWGDFLSGAYHHPGDDMTQKIDWQAGARFAQANYRITRAMADA
;
A
#
# COMPACT_ATOMS: atom_id res chain seq x y z
N ALA A 1 -9.57 32.07 2.62
CA ALA A 1 -10.52 31.76 3.72
C ALA A 1 -9.82 31.85 5.08
N ALA A 2 -8.76 31.08 5.36
CA ALA A 2 -8.15 31.03 6.68
C ALA A 2 -7.62 32.38 7.20
N GLN A 3 -7.02 33.21 6.34
CA GLN A 3 -6.56 34.57 6.73
C GLN A 3 -7.70 35.47 7.20
N ALA A 4 -8.88 35.38 6.57
CA ALA A 4 -10.07 36.15 6.99
C ALA A 4 -10.58 35.71 8.37
N VAL A 5 -10.54 34.41 8.66
CA VAL A 5 -10.92 33.87 9.97
C VAL A 5 -9.98 34.38 11.08
N PHE A 6 -8.69 34.57 10.77
CA PHE A 6 -7.68 35.06 11.69
C PHE A 6 -7.53 36.60 11.69
N ALA A 7 -8.43 37.32 11.04
CA ALA A 7 -8.42 38.79 11.09
C ALA A 7 -8.54 39.29 12.55
N GLY A 8 -7.58 40.08 13.00
CA GLY A 8 -7.53 40.59 14.36
C GLY A 8 -7.19 39.57 15.45
N ALA A 9 -6.72 38.37 15.07
CA ALA A 9 -6.25 37.36 16.01
C ALA A 9 -4.92 37.77 16.68
N PRO A 10 -4.63 37.30 17.90
CA PRO A 10 -3.37 37.58 18.62
C PRO A 10 -2.13 37.07 17.88
N GLN A 11 -2.29 36.04 17.02
CA GLN A 11 -1.21 35.44 16.22
C GLN A 11 -1.69 35.21 14.79
N THR A 12 -0.78 35.34 13.85
CA THR A 12 -1.04 35.01 12.44
C THR A 12 -0.91 33.51 12.20
N ILE A 13 -1.60 32.99 11.19
CA ILE A 13 -1.46 31.59 10.74
C ILE A 13 0.01 31.26 10.43
N ALA A 14 0.74 32.17 9.80
CA ALA A 14 2.16 31.98 9.50
C ALA A 14 3.02 31.83 10.77
N ALA A 15 2.73 32.62 11.80
CA ALA A 15 3.43 32.51 13.09
C ALA A 15 3.14 31.18 13.78
N ILE A 16 1.88 30.74 13.75
CA ILE A 16 1.46 29.43 14.31
C ILE A 16 2.16 28.29 13.59
N ARG A 17 2.15 28.26 12.26
CA ARG A 17 2.84 27.24 11.45
C ARG A 17 4.34 27.23 11.76
N LYS A 18 4.99 28.38 11.73
CA LYS A 18 6.42 28.50 12.08
C LYS A 18 6.74 27.97 13.47
N LEU A 19 5.81 28.10 14.43
CA LEU A 19 5.98 27.52 15.76
C LEU A 19 5.77 26.00 15.75
N ALA A 20 4.75 25.50 15.05
CA ALA A 20 4.47 24.08 14.92
C ALA A 20 5.62 23.32 14.24
N ASP A 21 6.24 23.91 13.23
CA ASP A 21 7.36 23.31 12.48
C ASP A 21 8.68 23.24 13.27
N ARG A 22 8.76 23.86 14.44
CA ARG A 22 9.95 23.77 15.30
C ARG A 22 9.92 22.47 16.09
N LYS A 23 11.06 21.82 16.25
CA LYS A 23 11.20 20.65 17.14
C LYS A 23 10.73 21.01 18.55
N GLY A 24 9.70 20.30 19.04
CA GLY A 24 9.08 20.58 20.33
C GLY A 24 8.14 21.80 20.35
N GLY A 25 7.84 22.39 19.20
CA GLY A 25 6.93 23.52 19.09
C GLY A 25 5.49 23.11 19.39
N GLN A 26 4.85 23.80 20.33
CA GLN A 26 3.46 23.55 20.73
C GLN A 26 2.67 24.86 20.67
N PRO A 27 1.98 25.15 19.52
CA PRO A 27 1.09 26.30 19.44
C PRO A 27 -0.02 26.22 20.50
N LYS A 28 -0.22 27.30 21.24
CA LYS A 28 -1.32 27.39 22.20
C LYS A 28 -2.58 27.89 21.49
N GLY A 29 -3.72 27.26 21.78
CA GLY A 29 -5.01 27.73 21.33
C GLY A 29 -5.40 29.08 21.95
N PHE A 30 -6.16 29.88 21.21
CA PHE A 30 -6.72 31.15 21.67
C PHE A 30 -8.09 31.38 21.00
N ALA A 31 -8.90 32.22 21.65
CA ALA A 31 -10.20 32.58 21.10
C ALA A 31 -10.05 33.53 19.91
N LEU A 32 -10.82 33.30 18.85
CA LEU A 32 -10.96 34.20 17.71
C LEU A 32 -12.14 35.14 17.93
N LYS A 33 -12.01 36.38 17.43
CA LYS A 33 -13.10 37.38 17.46
C LYS A 33 -14.08 37.19 16.30
N THR A 34 -13.68 36.42 15.29
CA THR A 34 -14.46 36.16 14.08
C THR A 34 -15.40 35.00 14.30
N SER A 35 -16.66 35.15 13.92
CA SER A 35 -17.63 34.06 13.81
C SER A 35 -17.64 33.54 12.38
N VAL A 36 -17.81 32.23 12.22
CA VAL A 36 -17.90 31.57 10.92
C VAL A 36 -19.25 30.88 10.81
N ARG A 37 -19.97 31.14 9.74
CA ARG A 37 -21.16 30.36 9.36
C ARG A 37 -20.77 29.46 8.19
N ILE A 38 -20.93 28.13 8.40
CA ILE A 38 -20.66 27.11 7.37
C ILE A 38 -22.01 26.53 6.97
N GLN A 39 -22.28 26.53 5.67
CA GLN A 39 -23.38 25.79 5.08
C GLN A 39 -22.78 24.77 4.10
N SER A 40 -23.17 23.51 4.24
CA SER A 40 -22.72 22.42 3.38
C SER A 40 -23.92 21.64 2.88
N ASP A 41 -24.02 21.51 1.57
CA ASP A 41 -24.98 20.64 0.91
C ASP A 41 -24.23 19.42 0.37
N SER A 42 -24.68 18.23 0.75
CA SER A 42 -24.02 16.98 0.35
C SER A 42 -25.01 16.11 -0.42
N THR A 43 -24.55 15.57 -1.54
CA THR A 43 -25.25 14.54 -2.28
C THR A 43 -24.49 13.22 -2.17
N SER A 44 -25.19 12.10 -2.03
CA SER A 44 -24.60 10.78 -2.02
C SER A 44 -25.09 9.98 -3.21
N GLN A 45 -24.17 9.27 -3.87
CA GLN A 45 -24.48 8.35 -4.95
C GLN A 45 -23.94 6.97 -4.59
N ARG A 46 -24.74 5.93 -4.81
CA ARG A 46 -24.27 4.56 -4.66
C ARG A 46 -23.44 4.19 -5.89
N VAL A 47 -22.18 3.80 -5.65
CA VAL A 47 -21.26 3.29 -6.67
C VAL A 47 -20.86 1.88 -6.26
N THR A 48 -20.65 1.00 -7.24
CA THR A 48 -20.17 -0.38 -7.02
C THR A 48 -18.92 -0.59 -7.86
N SER A 49 -17.93 -1.24 -7.24
CA SER A 49 -16.71 -1.67 -7.91
C SER A 49 -16.33 -3.06 -7.38
N PRO A 50 -16.01 -4.04 -8.24
CA PRO A 50 -15.73 -5.40 -7.80
C PRO A 50 -14.28 -5.56 -7.34
N ASN A 51 -14.06 -6.41 -6.32
CA ASN A 51 -12.79 -7.10 -6.16
C ASN A 51 -12.67 -8.25 -7.16
N VAL A 52 -11.45 -8.58 -7.57
CA VAL A 52 -11.18 -9.78 -8.38
C VAL A 52 -10.45 -10.79 -7.50
N VAL A 53 -10.98 -12.01 -7.42
CA VAL A 53 -10.45 -13.07 -6.56
C VAL A 53 -10.17 -14.31 -7.40
N ALA A 54 -8.96 -14.83 -7.29
CA ALA A 54 -8.58 -16.11 -7.88
C ALA A 54 -7.98 -17.03 -6.82
N ILE A 55 -8.20 -18.34 -6.94
CA ILE A 55 -7.67 -19.34 -6.02
C ILE A 55 -6.82 -20.36 -6.78
N LEU A 56 -5.59 -20.54 -6.33
CA LEU A 56 -4.75 -21.67 -6.71
C LEU A 56 -4.85 -22.75 -5.62
N PRO A 57 -5.47 -23.91 -5.91
CA PRO A 57 -5.63 -24.97 -4.93
C PRO A 57 -4.30 -25.53 -4.44
N GLY A 58 -4.20 -25.77 -3.15
CA GLY A 58 -3.09 -26.46 -2.52
C GLY A 58 -3.09 -27.96 -2.83
N SER A 59 -1.95 -28.61 -2.62
CA SER A 59 -1.76 -30.03 -2.92
C SER A 59 -1.75 -30.95 -1.70
N ASP A 60 -1.62 -30.40 -0.50
CA ASP A 60 -1.61 -31.17 0.72
C ASP A 60 -3.05 -31.53 1.13
N PRO A 61 -3.38 -32.80 1.41
CA PRO A 61 -4.75 -33.19 1.70
C PRO A 61 -5.31 -32.59 2.99
N VAL A 62 -4.45 -32.14 3.91
CA VAL A 62 -4.82 -31.51 5.18
C VAL A 62 -4.77 -29.98 5.09
N LEU A 63 -3.69 -29.44 4.52
CA LEU A 63 -3.42 -27.99 4.51
C LEU A 63 -4.07 -27.24 3.34
N LYS A 64 -4.59 -27.94 2.33
CA LYS A 64 -5.21 -27.29 1.15
C LYS A 64 -6.41 -26.39 1.49
N ASP A 65 -7.02 -26.58 2.64
CA ASP A 65 -8.14 -25.80 3.13
C ASP A 65 -7.69 -24.61 4.02
N ASP A 66 -6.37 -24.42 4.18
CA ASP A 66 -5.76 -23.22 4.69
C ASP A 66 -5.31 -22.34 3.51
N TYR A 67 -5.41 -21.01 3.66
CA TYR A 67 -5.20 -20.07 2.57
C TYR A 67 -4.17 -19.01 2.94
N VAL A 68 -3.23 -18.77 2.05
CA VAL A 68 -2.37 -17.59 2.04
C VAL A 68 -2.96 -16.58 1.06
N VAL A 69 -3.16 -15.34 1.46
CA VAL A 69 -3.62 -14.28 0.57
C VAL A 69 -2.43 -13.46 0.09
N LEU A 70 -2.33 -13.27 -1.23
CA LEU A 70 -1.48 -12.27 -1.86
C LEU A 70 -2.40 -11.20 -2.44
N SER A 71 -2.28 -9.96 -1.97
CA SER A 71 -3.16 -8.86 -2.36
C SER A 71 -2.41 -7.72 -3.03
N ALA A 72 -3.10 -7.01 -3.91
CA ALA A 72 -2.70 -5.73 -4.49
C ALA A 72 -3.96 -4.96 -4.90
N HIS A 73 -4.04 -3.66 -4.66
CA HIS A 73 -5.18 -2.90 -5.14
C HIS A 73 -5.06 -2.57 -6.63
N LEU A 74 -6.20 -2.52 -7.31
CA LEU A 74 -6.28 -2.33 -8.76
C LEU A 74 -6.83 -0.96 -9.17
N ASP A 75 -7.31 -0.20 -8.21
CA ASP A 75 -7.75 1.18 -8.41
C ASP A 75 -6.62 2.18 -8.20
N HIS A 76 -6.85 3.40 -8.64
CA HIS A 76 -6.03 4.56 -8.31
C HIS A 76 -6.93 5.79 -8.19
N ILE A 77 -6.36 6.96 -7.97
CA ILE A 77 -7.08 8.22 -7.72
C ILE A 77 -8.03 8.61 -8.87
N GLY A 78 -7.72 8.18 -10.10
CA GLY A 78 -8.52 8.48 -11.28
C GLY A 78 -8.18 9.86 -11.88
N VAL A 79 -9.21 10.60 -12.31
CA VAL A 79 -9.02 11.91 -12.97
C VAL A 79 -9.15 13.04 -11.97
N SER A 80 -8.09 13.82 -11.81
CA SER A 80 -8.10 15.01 -10.95
C SER A 80 -9.08 16.07 -11.47
N PRO A 81 -9.82 16.76 -10.58
CA PRO A 81 -10.74 17.81 -11.00
C PRO A 81 -9.99 18.99 -11.64
N GLU A 82 -10.62 19.62 -12.61
CA GLU A 82 -10.14 20.85 -13.19
C GLU A 82 -10.14 21.98 -12.14
N LYS A 83 -9.07 22.76 -12.12
CA LYS A 83 -8.96 23.93 -11.25
C LYS A 83 -9.05 25.22 -12.07
N PRO A 84 -9.63 26.30 -11.54
CA PRO A 84 -9.62 27.58 -12.21
C PRO A 84 -8.18 28.00 -12.57
N GLY A 85 -7.97 28.26 -13.87
CA GLY A 85 -6.66 28.66 -14.41
C GLY A 85 -5.77 27.51 -14.88
N ASP A 86 -6.22 26.27 -14.81
CA ASP A 86 -5.52 25.14 -15.42
C ASP A 86 -5.50 25.30 -16.96
N PRO A 87 -4.37 25.00 -17.64
CA PRO A 87 -4.33 24.87 -19.09
C PRO A 87 -5.34 23.84 -19.59
N ALA A 88 -5.94 24.07 -20.75
CA ALA A 88 -6.96 23.16 -21.32
C ALA A 88 -6.40 21.76 -21.66
N ASP A 89 -5.10 21.68 -21.92
CA ASP A 89 -4.36 20.46 -22.26
C ASP A 89 -3.62 19.85 -21.05
N LYS A 90 -3.90 20.31 -19.83
CA LYS A 90 -3.28 19.80 -18.62
C LYS A 90 -3.67 18.33 -18.43
N ASP A 91 -2.66 17.47 -18.33
CA ASP A 91 -2.86 16.09 -17.91
C ASP A 91 -3.41 16.03 -16.48
N ARG A 92 -4.51 15.33 -16.31
CA ARG A 92 -5.23 15.15 -15.04
C ARG A 92 -5.47 13.68 -14.72
N ILE A 93 -4.99 12.77 -15.56
CA ILE A 93 -5.13 11.34 -15.36
C ILE A 93 -4.01 10.89 -14.42
N ASN A 94 -4.39 10.40 -13.24
CA ASN A 94 -3.45 9.76 -12.32
C ASN A 94 -3.35 8.30 -12.74
N ASN A 95 -2.19 7.92 -13.32
CA ASN A 95 -2.04 6.64 -14.02
C ASN A 95 -1.77 5.49 -13.06
N GLY A 96 -1.03 5.71 -11.95
CA GLY A 96 -0.78 4.69 -10.95
C GLY A 96 0.11 3.55 -11.43
N ALA A 97 1.22 3.87 -12.12
CA ALA A 97 2.12 2.84 -12.64
C ALA A 97 2.86 2.09 -11.51
N LEU A 98 3.37 2.82 -10.53
CA LEU A 98 4.00 2.25 -9.34
C LEU A 98 2.97 2.04 -8.23
N ASP A 99 2.02 2.93 -8.12
CA ASP A 99 0.90 2.91 -7.18
C ASP A 99 -0.45 2.72 -7.91
N ASN A 100 -0.95 1.47 -8.22
CA ASN A 100 -0.36 0.21 -7.81
C ASN A 100 -0.29 -0.79 -8.99
N GLY A 101 -0.06 -0.31 -10.20
CA GLY A 101 0.16 -1.17 -11.38
C GLY A 101 1.31 -2.17 -11.16
N ALA A 102 2.39 -1.72 -10.48
CA ALA A 102 3.54 -2.55 -10.17
C ALA A 102 3.22 -3.66 -9.16
N GLY A 103 2.39 -3.40 -8.16
CA GLY A 103 1.90 -4.41 -7.22
C GLY A 103 1.05 -5.47 -7.91
N VAL A 104 0.08 -5.03 -8.73
CA VAL A 104 -0.77 -5.95 -9.52
C VAL A 104 0.07 -6.80 -10.48
N ALA A 105 1.02 -6.20 -11.21
CA ALA A 105 1.91 -6.93 -12.11
C ALA A 105 2.76 -7.97 -11.37
N THR A 106 3.28 -7.60 -10.19
CA THR A 106 4.01 -8.53 -9.30
C THR A 106 3.13 -9.70 -8.87
N MET A 107 1.90 -9.45 -8.43
CA MET A 107 0.95 -10.48 -8.03
C MET A 107 0.63 -11.44 -9.18
N LEU A 108 0.39 -10.90 -10.37
CA LEU A 108 0.10 -11.71 -11.58
C LEU A 108 1.30 -12.60 -11.97
N GLU A 109 2.53 -12.08 -11.88
CA GLU A 109 3.74 -12.87 -12.17
C GLU A 109 3.94 -13.97 -11.13
N VAL A 110 3.70 -13.70 -9.84
CA VAL A 110 3.72 -14.72 -8.79
C VAL A 110 2.66 -15.78 -9.06
N ALA A 111 1.44 -15.39 -9.43
CA ALA A 111 0.36 -16.30 -9.77
C ALA A 111 0.73 -17.22 -10.94
N ARG A 112 1.28 -16.63 -12.01
CA ARG A 112 1.78 -17.37 -13.18
C ARG A 112 2.86 -18.37 -12.79
N ALA A 113 3.88 -17.94 -12.04
CA ALA A 113 4.99 -18.79 -11.62
C ALA A 113 4.53 -19.95 -10.73
N MET A 114 3.59 -19.69 -9.79
CA MET A 114 3.00 -20.72 -8.93
C MET A 114 2.17 -21.73 -9.73
N ALA A 115 1.35 -21.25 -10.68
CA ALA A 115 0.51 -22.11 -11.52
C ALA A 115 1.36 -23.01 -12.43
N MET A 116 2.48 -22.51 -12.95
CA MET A 116 3.40 -23.27 -13.82
C MET A 116 4.37 -24.16 -13.04
N SER A 117 4.49 -23.99 -11.73
CA SER A 117 5.40 -24.78 -10.91
C SER A 117 5.01 -26.28 -10.93
N PRO A 118 5.95 -27.19 -11.22
CA PRO A 118 5.68 -28.63 -11.15
C PRO A 118 5.38 -29.10 -9.71
N ARG A 119 5.89 -28.38 -8.72
CA ARG A 119 5.57 -28.61 -7.30
C ARG A 119 4.53 -27.59 -6.86
N LYS A 120 3.30 -28.03 -6.67
CA LYS A 120 2.22 -27.20 -6.14
C LYS A 120 2.49 -26.80 -4.68
N PRO A 121 2.01 -25.64 -4.21
CA PRO A 121 2.06 -25.27 -2.81
C PRO A 121 1.24 -26.26 -1.97
N ARG A 122 1.57 -26.42 -0.70
CA ARG A 122 0.80 -27.28 0.21
C ARG A 122 -0.55 -26.67 0.55
N ARG A 123 -0.55 -25.40 0.99
CA ARG A 123 -1.77 -24.58 1.22
C ARG A 123 -2.26 -23.97 -0.10
N SER A 124 -3.53 -23.64 -0.12
CA SER A 124 -4.11 -22.86 -1.22
C SER A 124 -3.65 -21.39 -1.16
N ILE A 125 -3.63 -20.75 -2.31
CA ILE A 125 -3.26 -19.34 -2.42
C ILE A 125 -4.44 -18.57 -3.01
N ILE A 126 -4.85 -17.50 -2.35
CA ILE A 126 -5.81 -16.53 -2.85
C ILE A 126 -5.01 -15.36 -3.42
N PHE A 127 -5.29 -14.98 -4.67
CA PHE A 127 -4.85 -13.75 -5.28
C PHE A 127 -6.02 -12.78 -5.26
N LEU A 128 -5.87 -11.67 -4.55
CA LEU A 128 -6.89 -10.66 -4.36
C LEU A 128 -6.45 -9.35 -5.02
N ALA A 129 -7.10 -8.97 -6.12
CA ALA A 129 -7.03 -7.61 -6.62
C ALA A 129 -8.19 -6.81 -6.02
N SER A 130 -7.88 -5.98 -5.04
CA SER A 130 -8.85 -5.17 -4.29
C SER A 130 -9.18 -3.87 -5.02
N THR A 131 -10.33 -3.31 -4.73
CA THR A 131 -10.78 -2.02 -5.27
C THR A 131 -11.04 -1.02 -4.16
N GLY A 132 -10.92 0.28 -4.46
CA GLY A 132 -11.24 1.34 -3.51
C GLY A 132 -10.26 1.43 -2.34
N GLU A 133 -9.01 1.05 -2.54
CA GLU A 133 -7.92 1.27 -1.57
C GLU A 133 -7.78 2.76 -1.31
N GLU A 134 -7.67 3.56 -2.36
CA GLU A 134 -7.54 5.01 -2.39
C GLU A 134 -8.75 5.77 -1.80
N LYS A 135 -9.83 5.05 -1.56
CA LYS A 135 -11.05 5.57 -0.94
C LYS A 135 -11.24 5.10 0.50
N GLY A 136 -10.18 4.56 1.10
CA GLY A 136 -10.13 4.10 2.48
C GLY A 136 -10.23 2.59 2.64
N LEU A 137 -9.48 1.82 1.83
CA LEU A 137 -9.30 0.37 1.95
C LEU A 137 -10.62 -0.42 1.79
N LEU A 138 -11.56 0.10 0.98
CA LEU A 138 -12.96 -0.38 0.96
C LEU A 138 -13.07 -1.82 0.49
N GLY A 139 -12.33 -2.19 -0.57
CA GLY A 139 -12.37 -3.53 -1.14
C GLY A 139 -11.78 -4.57 -0.21
N ALA A 140 -10.64 -4.25 0.40
CA ALA A 140 -9.99 -5.13 1.37
C ALA A 140 -10.83 -5.28 2.65
N ASP A 141 -11.43 -4.18 3.17
CA ASP A 141 -12.34 -4.23 4.32
C ASP A 141 -13.56 -5.13 4.01
N TYR A 142 -14.14 -4.97 2.82
CA TYR A 142 -15.25 -5.82 2.40
C TYR A 142 -14.83 -7.29 2.31
N PHE A 143 -13.69 -7.59 1.65
CA PHE A 143 -13.22 -8.96 1.51
C PHE A 143 -12.87 -9.58 2.87
N ALA A 144 -12.19 -8.87 3.74
CA ALA A 144 -11.81 -9.38 5.05
C ALA A 144 -13.02 -9.71 5.94
N ARG A 145 -14.14 -8.98 5.79
CA ARG A 145 -15.40 -9.25 6.49
C ARG A 145 -16.28 -10.30 5.80
N HIS A 146 -16.18 -10.42 4.48
CA HIS A 146 -16.99 -11.32 3.65
C HIS A 146 -16.09 -12.12 2.70
N PRO A 147 -15.12 -12.88 3.23
CA PRO A 147 -14.17 -13.60 2.40
C PRO A 147 -14.83 -14.75 1.65
N SER A 148 -14.24 -15.13 0.51
CA SER A 148 -14.69 -16.29 -0.30
C SER A 148 -14.47 -17.63 0.39
N VAL A 149 -13.76 -17.67 1.51
CA VAL A 149 -13.46 -18.84 2.34
C VAL A 149 -13.62 -18.45 3.80
N PRO A 150 -13.80 -19.39 4.74
CA PRO A 150 -13.88 -19.04 6.16
C PRO A 150 -12.64 -18.26 6.62
N ILE A 151 -12.83 -17.09 7.25
CA ILE A 151 -11.73 -16.20 7.66
C ILE A 151 -10.69 -16.92 8.53
N ARG A 152 -11.10 -17.87 9.38
CA ARG A 152 -10.19 -18.66 10.22
C ARG A 152 -9.26 -19.58 9.43
N GLN A 153 -9.55 -19.83 8.16
CA GLN A 153 -8.69 -20.62 7.27
C GLN A 153 -7.68 -19.75 6.52
N ILE A 154 -7.79 -18.42 6.61
CA ILE A 154 -6.77 -17.51 6.08
C ILE A 154 -5.66 -17.40 7.12
N VAL A 155 -4.50 -18.00 6.82
CA VAL A 155 -3.37 -18.11 7.75
C VAL A 155 -2.41 -16.93 7.67
N GLY A 156 -2.51 -16.10 6.62
CA GLY A 156 -1.73 -14.90 6.50
C GLY A 156 -1.97 -14.16 5.18
N ASN A 157 -1.66 -12.88 5.18
CA ASN A 157 -1.73 -12.01 4.00
C ASN A 157 -0.37 -11.34 3.76
N VAL A 158 0.03 -11.27 2.50
CA VAL A 158 1.11 -10.41 2.00
C VAL A 158 0.49 -9.43 1.03
N ASP A 159 0.61 -8.16 1.34
CA ASP A 159 0.10 -7.08 0.53
C ASP A 159 1.21 -6.43 -0.29
N LEU A 160 0.91 -6.19 -1.55
CA LEU A 160 1.81 -5.61 -2.53
C LEU A 160 1.26 -4.26 -2.95
N ASP A 161 1.68 -3.26 -2.22
CA ASP A 161 1.30 -1.91 -2.51
C ASP A 161 2.56 -1.11 -2.84
N MET A 162 2.51 -0.35 -3.92
CA MET A 162 3.52 0.63 -4.26
C MET A 162 4.97 0.08 -4.18
N PRO A 163 5.31 -1.10 -4.75
CA PRO A 163 6.70 -1.52 -4.80
C PRO A 163 7.48 -0.53 -5.66
N LEU A 164 8.44 0.17 -5.05
CA LEU A 164 9.19 1.20 -5.76
C LEU A 164 10.30 0.56 -6.60
N LEU A 165 9.99 0.26 -7.86
CA LEU A 165 10.86 -0.45 -8.79
C LEU A 165 11.75 0.53 -9.60
N LEU A 166 12.37 1.50 -8.93
CA LEU A 166 13.19 2.55 -9.56
C LEU A 166 14.69 2.37 -9.31
N TYR A 167 15.10 1.35 -8.57
CA TYR A 167 16.48 1.11 -8.16
C TYR A 167 16.73 -0.36 -7.83
N PRO A 168 17.97 -0.86 -7.92
CA PRO A 168 18.31 -2.24 -7.60
C PRO A 168 18.35 -2.44 -6.07
N PHE A 169 17.21 -2.68 -5.46
CA PHE A 169 17.06 -2.85 -4.01
C PHE A 169 17.87 -4.06 -3.49
N THR A 170 18.39 -3.95 -2.28
CA THR A 170 19.13 -5.00 -1.56
C THR A 170 18.46 -5.41 -0.26
N ASP A 171 17.37 -4.74 0.09
CA ASP A 171 16.57 -5.05 1.25
C ASP A 171 15.06 -4.81 0.95
N VAL A 172 14.24 -5.42 1.77
CA VAL A 172 12.78 -5.21 1.79
C VAL A 172 12.36 -4.79 3.18
N ILE A 173 11.26 -4.07 3.25
CA ILE A 173 10.56 -3.74 4.49
C ILE A 173 9.26 -4.54 4.48
N ALA A 174 8.94 -5.19 5.59
CA ALA A 174 7.64 -5.82 5.79
C ALA A 174 6.96 -5.13 6.97
N PHE A 175 6.12 -4.15 6.67
CA PHE A 175 5.35 -3.46 7.71
C PHE A 175 4.40 -4.46 8.37
N GLY A 176 4.52 -4.62 9.68
CA GLY A 176 3.84 -5.65 10.47
C GLY A 176 4.65 -6.92 10.75
N ALA A 177 5.91 -6.99 10.30
CA ALA A 177 6.79 -8.15 10.52
C ALA A 177 6.95 -8.53 12.00
N ASP A 178 6.97 -7.54 12.88
CA ASP A 178 7.17 -7.73 14.32
C ASP A 178 5.89 -8.16 15.06
N HIS A 179 4.76 -8.20 14.38
CA HIS A 179 3.46 -8.49 14.99
C HIS A 179 3.11 -9.99 14.92
N SER A 180 3.87 -10.79 14.18
CA SER A 180 3.58 -12.21 13.98
C SER A 180 4.81 -13.01 13.55
N THR A 181 4.62 -14.31 13.27
CA THR A 181 5.66 -15.17 12.71
C THR A 181 5.98 -14.89 11.24
N LEU A 182 5.27 -13.96 10.59
CA LEU A 182 5.53 -13.60 9.18
C LEU A 182 6.89 -12.94 8.99
N GLY A 183 7.35 -12.12 9.93
CA GLY A 183 8.68 -11.50 9.85
C GLY A 183 9.82 -12.50 9.66
N PRO A 184 10.00 -13.49 10.54
CA PRO A 184 10.97 -14.57 10.33
C PRO A 184 10.81 -15.32 9.01
N ILE A 185 9.57 -15.57 8.56
CA ILE A 185 9.30 -16.23 7.27
C ILE A 185 9.81 -15.37 6.11
N VAL A 186 9.48 -14.08 6.10
CA VAL A 186 9.94 -13.13 5.09
C VAL A 186 11.48 -13.10 5.06
N ALA A 187 12.12 -12.91 6.22
CA ALA A 187 13.57 -12.83 6.32
C ALA A 187 14.26 -14.09 5.76
N GLN A 188 13.76 -15.27 6.11
CA GLN A 188 14.30 -16.53 5.61
C GLN A 188 14.08 -16.74 4.12
N ALA A 189 12.91 -16.34 3.60
CA ALA A 189 12.56 -16.51 2.19
C ALA A 189 13.42 -15.66 1.26
N VAL A 190 13.76 -14.42 1.65
CA VAL A 190 14.53 -13.49 0.81
C VAL A 190 16.04 -13.64 0.98
N LYS A 191 16.52 -14.19 2.09
CA LYS A 191 17.96 -14.37 2.40
C LYS A 191 18.77 -15.05 1.28
N PRO A 192 18.28 -16.15 0.64
CA PRO A 192 19.03 -16.80 -0.46
C PRO A 192 19.19 -15.92 -1.71
N MET A 193 18.45 -14.82 -1.80
CA MET A 193 18.57 -13.83 -2.88
C MET A 193 19.59 -12.72 -2.57
N GLY A 194 20.26 -12.77 -1.40
CA GLY A 194 21.07 -11.68 -0.89
C GLY A 194 20.25 -10.42 -0.57
N VAL A 195 18.97 -10.61 -0.19
CA VAL A 195 18.07 -9.53 0.23
C VAL A 195 17.89 -9.62 1.75
N ASN A 196 17.93 -8.50 2.43
CA ASN A 196 17.72 -8.43 3.87
C ASN A 196 16.29 -7.95 4.18
N LEU A 197 15.79 -8.34 5.34
CA LEU A 197 14.60 -7.69 5.92
C LEU A 197 15.08 -6.54 6.80
N SER A 198 14.70 -5.31 6.44
CA SER A 198 14.99 -4.09 7.19
C SER A 198 13.81 -3.67 8.07
N PRO A 199 14.07 -3.04 9.22
CA PRO A 199 12.99 -2.46 10.03
C PRO A 199 12.31 -1.30 9.29
N ASP A 200 11.13 -0.90 9.77
CA ASP A 200 10.43 0.29 9.28
C ASP A 200 11.33 1.54 9.42
N PRO A 201 11.71 2.20 8.31
CA PRO A 201 12.57 3.38 8.36
C PRO A 201 11.79 4.67 8.71
N MET A 202 10.44 4.62 8.71
CA MET A 202 9.57 5.78 8.89
C MET A 202 8.43 5.49 9.89
N PRO A 203 8.72 5.04 11.12
CA PRO A 203 7.68 4.64 12.08
C PRO A 203 6.71 5.78 12.44
N GLN A 204 7.15 7.04 12.31
CA GLN A 204 6.32 8.23 12.52
C GLN A 204 5.20 8.38 11.47
N GLU A 205 5.34 7.75 10.30
CA GLU A 205 4.35 7.79 9.22
C GLU A 205 3.22 6.78 9.42
N SER A 206 3.38 5.85 10.37
CA SER A 206 2.37 4.83 10.69
C SER A 206 1.91 4.02 9.46
N ILE A 207 2.84 3.67 8.56
CA ILE A 207 2.54 3.02 7.27
C ILE A 207 1.82 1.68 7.47
N PHE A 208 2.11 0.97 8.56
CA PHE A 208 1.44 -0.31 8.89
C PHE A 208 -0.09 -0.25 8.88
N VAL A 209 -0.72 0.89 9.11
CA VAL A 209 -2.18 1.02 9.15
C VAL A 209 -2.78 1.67 7.88
N ARG A 210 -1.97 1.87 6.84
CA ARG A 210 -2.33 2.72 5.69
C ARG A 210 -2.58 1.96 4.39
N SER A 211 -2.46 0.62 4.37
CA SER A 211 -2.74 -0.18 3.19
C SER A 211 -3.62 -1.41 3.51
N ASP A 212 -4.03 -2.13 2.50
CA ASP A 212 -5.07 -3.17 2.50
C ASP A 212 -4.82 -4.32 3.49
N HIS A 213 -3.56 -4.67 3.77
CA HIS A 213 -3.20 -5.69 4.77
C HIS A 213 -3.80 -5.42 6.15
N TYR A 214 -3.98 -4.14 6.51
CA TYR A 214 -4.49 -3.78 7.82
C TYR A 214 -5.95 -4.24 8.02
N MET A 215 -6.72 -4.38 6.95
CA MET A 215 -8.09 -4.90 7.05
C MET A 215 -8.11 -6.39 7.45
N PHE A 216 -7.13 -7.17 7.04
CA PHE A 216 -6.92 -8.55 7.50
C PHE A 216 -6.50 -8.59 8.97
N VAL A 217 -5.57 -7.72 9.38
CA VAL A 217 -5.17 -7.60 10.80
C VAL A 217 -6.37 -7.32 11.71
N LYS A 218 -7.29 -6.45 11.29
CA LYS A 218 -8.54 -6.15 12.03
C LYS A 218 -9.46 -7.36 12.20
N GLN A 219 -9.33 -8.38 11.36
CA GLN A 219 -10.06 -9.65 11.47
C GLN A 219 -9.24 -10.76 12.16
N GLY A 220 -8.07 -10.41 12.73
CA GLY A 220 -7.20 -11.36 13.42
C GLY A 220 -6.33 -12.22 12.51
N VAL A 221 -6.22 -11.90 11.24
CA VAL A 221 -5.33 -12.57 10.28
C VAL A 221 -3.96 -11.89 10.32
N PRO A 222 -2.85 -12.64 10.55
CA PRO A 222 -1.50 -12.06 10.41
C PRO A 222 -1.28 -11.50 9.00
N ALA A 223 -0.77 -10.29 8.91
CA ALA A 223 -0.56 -9.66 7.61
C ALA A 223 0.69 -8.77 7.61
N VAL A 224 1.31 -8.66 6.45
CA VAL A 224 2.41 -7.74 6.20
C VAL A 224 2.18 -6.99 4.89
N PHE A 225 2.56 -5.74 4.87
CA PHE A 225 2.73 -4.96 3.65
C PHE A 225 4.20 -5.00 3.25
N LEU A 226 4.50 -5.55 2.08
CA LEU A 226 5.87 -5.71 1.60
C LEU A 226 6.25 -4.61 0.61
N ALA A 227 7.29 -3.85 0.98
CA ALA A 227 7.85 -2.78 0.16
C ALA A 227 9.34 -3.02 -0.11
N THR A 228 9.90 -2.37 -1.14
CA THR A 228 11.35 -2.29 -1.35
C THR A 228 11.99 -1.41 -0.28
N GLY A 229 13.19 -1.79 0.20
CA GLY A 229 13.85 -1.13 1.32
C GLY A 229 14.61 0.15 0.95
N PHE A 230 15.20 0.79 1.94
CA PHE A 230 15.89 2.08 1.78
C PHE A 230 17.37 1.97 1.43
N ALA A 231 17.95 0.77 1.52
CA ALA A 231 19.36 0.57 1.14
C ALA A 231 19.57 0.74 -0.37
N ASN A 232 20.83 0.92 -0.74
CA ASN A 232 21.29 1.01 -2.13
C ASN A 232 20.58 2.08 -2.97
N GLY A 233 20.33 3.24 -2.38
CA GLY A 233 19.66 4.38 -3.05
C GLY A 233 18.15 4.42 -2.85
N GLY A 234 17.58 3.47 -2.12
CA GLY A 234 16.15 3.40 -1.87
C GLY A 234 15.59 4.61 -1.14
N GLU A 235 16.26 5.08 -0.08
CA GLU A 235 15.81 6.28 0.65
C GLU A 235 15.58 7.48 -0.28
N LYS A 236 16.54 7.73 -1.18
CA LYS A 236 16.41 8.82 -2.16
C LYS A 236 15.27 8.55 -3.15
N ALA A 237 15.18 7.33 -3.68
CA ALA A 237 14.13 6.97 -4.64
C ALA A 237 12.73 7.13 -4.04
N TRP A 238 12.54 6.68 -2.79
CA TRP A 238 11.30 6.88 -2.04
C TRP A 238 10.99 8.36 -1.80
N GLY A 239 11.98 9.14 -1.36
CA GLY A 239 11.82 10.58 -1.14
C GLY A 239 11.43 11.34 -2.41
N ASP A 240 12.09 11.06 -3.53
CA ASP A 240 11.81 11.67 -4.83
C ASP A 240 10.41 11.30 -5.33
N PHE A 241 10.02 10.02 -5.23
CA PHE A 241 8.71 9.55 -5.66
C PHE A 241 7.58 10.16 -4.82
N LEU A 242 7.68 10.10 -3.49
CA LEU A 242 6.65 10.63 -2.59
C LEU A 242 6.49 12.16 -2.70
N SER A 243 7.56 12.89 -3.00
CA SER A 243 7.49 14.34 -3.20
C SER A 243 7.14 14.76 -4.62
N GLY A 244 7.17 13.86 -5.59
CA GLY A 244 7.04 14.14 -7.02
C GLY A 244 5.85 13.46 -7.69
N ALA A 245 5.98 12.19 -8.02
CA ALA A 245 5.03 11.47 -8.86
C ALA A 245 3.86 10.83 -8.09
N TYR A 246 4.04 10.53 -6.82
CA TYR A 246 3.04 9.89 -5.97
C TYR A 246 1.72 10.66 -5.97
N HIS A 247 0.62 10.01 -6.32
CA HIS A 247 -0.71 10.61 -6.44
C HIS A 247 -0.80 11.76 -7.45
N HIS A 248 0.03 11.70 -8.50
CA HIS A 248 0.06 12.68 -9.58
C HIS A 248 0.12 11.97 -10.95
N PRO A 249 -0.25 12.65 -12.05
CA PRO A 249 -0.17 12.07 -13.40
C PRO A 249 1.20 11.51 -13.79
N GLY A 250 2.26 12.03 -13.18
CA GLY A 250 3.64 11.57 -13.45
C GLY A 250 3.99 10.19 -12.90
N ASP A 251 3.12 9.53 -12.13
CA ASP A 251 3.25 8.09 -11.86
C ASP A 251 2.74 7.28 -13.04
N ASP A 252 3.52 7.27 -14.12
CA ASP A 252 3.20 6.63 -15.37
C ASP A 252 4.39 5.80 -15.92
N MET A 253 4.23 5.24 -17.11
CA MET A 253 5.25 4.40 -17.74
C MET A 253 6.48 5.18 -18.25
N THR A 254 6.55 6.49 -18.09
CA THR A 254 7.75 7.29 -18.36
C THR A 254 8.74 7.29 -17.20
N GLN A 255 8.34 6.77 -16.03
CA GLN A 255 9.22 6.51 -14.90
C GLN A 255 10.36 5.58 -15.34
N LYS A 256 11.55 5.79 -14.76
CA LYS A 256 12.73 4.97 -15.05
C LYS A 256 12.65 3.62 -14.32
N ILE A 257 11.67 2.79 -14.72
CA ILE A 257 11.45 1.50 -14.09
C ILE A 257 12.66 0.59 -14.31
N ASP A 258 13.21 0.07 -13.22
CA ASP A 258 14.21 -1.01 -13.23
C ASP A 258 13.50 -2.36 -13.34
N TRP A 259 13.41 -2.89 -14.54
CA TRP A 259 12.75 -4.17 -14.81
C TRP A 259 13.42 -5.35 -14.12
N GLN A 260 14.73 -5.26 -13.82
CA GLN A 260 15.43 -6.28 -13.04
C GLN A 260 15.02 -6.22 -11.58
N ALA A 261 14.84 -5.03 -11.03
CA ALA A 261 14.27 -4.86 -9.69
C ALA A 261 12.83 -5.42 -9.64
N GLY A 262 12.02 -5.19 -10.69
CA GLY A 262 10.69 -5.78 -10.80
C GLY A 262 10.70 -7.30 -10.78
N ALA A 263 11.51 -7.93 -11.61
CA ALA A 263 11.67 -9.39 -11.62
C ALA A 263 12.18 -9.92 -10.28
N ARG A 264 13.12 -9.20 -9.65
CA ARG A 264 13.65 -9.55 -8.33
C ARG A 264 12.58 -9.43 -7.23
N PHE A 265 11.72 -8.42 -7.30
CA PHE A 265 10.64 -8.25 -6.33
C PHE A 265 9.57 -9.34 -6.50
N ALA A 266 9.21 -9.69 -7.74
CA ALA A 266 8.33 -10.82 -8.01
C ALA A 266 8.92 -12.14 -7.49
N GLN A 267 10.22 -12.38 -7.67
CA GLN A 267 10.91 -13.55 -7.13
C GLN A 267 10.89 -13.57 -5.60
N ALA A 268 11.08 -12.42 -4.93
CA ALA A 268 10.98 -12.32 -3.47
C ALA A 268 9.58 -12.70 -3.00
N ASN A 269 8.54 -12.16 -3.62
CA ASN A 269 7.16 -12.45 -3.28
C ASN A 269 6.76 -13.90 -3.58
N TYR A 270 7.25 -14.48 -4.68
CA TYR A 270 7.10 -15.91 -4.94
C TYR A 270 7.67 -16.75 -3.79
N ARG A 271 8.89 -16.44 -3.32
CA ARG A 271 9.55 -17.18 -2.24
C ARG A 271 8.83 -17.02 -0.90
N ILE A 272 8.40 -15.81 -0.58
CA ILE A 272 7.65 -15.51 0.65
C ILE A 272 6.33 -16.27 0.66
N THR A 273 5.53 -16.10 -0.39
CA THR A 273 4.22 -16.77 -0.54
C THR A 273 4.39 -18.29 -0.50
N ARG A 274 5.43 -18.81 -1.15
CA ARG A 274 5.76 -20.23 -1.14
C ARG A 274 6.13 -20.73 0.24
N ALA A 275 6.98 -20.00 0.97
CA ALA A 275 7.37 -20.34 2.33
C ALA A 275 6.15 -20.38 3.28
N MET A 276 5.24 -19.42 3.17
CA MET A 276 4.00 -19.41 3.94
C MET A 276 3.09 -20.58 3.58
N ALA A 277 2.97 -20.89 2.30
CA ALA A 277 2.09 -21.97 1.83
C ALA A 277 2.63 -23.36 2.12
N ASP A 278 3.94 -23.54 2.26
CA ASP A 278 4.60 -24.82 2.53
C ASP A 278 4.91 -25.05 4.04
N ALA A 279 4.73 -24.03 4.89
CA ALA A 279 5.03 -24.09 6.33
C ALA A 279 4.17 -25.10 7.10
#